data_c49f4b9e12336920316a5113b62511e1
#
_entry.id   c49f4b9e12336920316a5113b62511e1
#
_cell.length_a   1.000
_cell.length_b   1.000
_cell.length_c   1.000
_cell.angle_alpha   90.00
_cell.angle_beta   90.00
_cell.angle_gamma   90.00
#
_symmetry.space_group_name_H-M   'P 1'
#
loop_
_entity.id
_entity.type
_entity.pdbx_description
1 polymer ?
#
loop_
_entity_poly.entity_id
_entity_poly.type
_entity_poly.pdbx_seq_one_letter_code
_entity_poly.pdbx_strand_id
1 'polypeptide(L)'
;MTYLIIAANLFVWFYFQGAGMNEAQLAASVCNLGLVPGELTHIARIGTAVPLGDGMACVVDREPINVLTPFISLFLHGSWMHLIGNMLYFWVFGNNIEDSMGSGRFLIFYILCGLAASAAHILVQPGSPVPTVGASGAISGVMGAYLILYPSIRVRMFFPPFFLFHIRAWVVLIWWFATQLLSALPEMNSMRPEISSGVAFWAHVGGFVTGLLLVKIFENPRLVARRSVVV
;
A
#
# COMPACT_ATOMS: atom_id res chain seq x y z
N MET A 1 -7.38 12.48 10.56
CA MET A 1 -7.36 11.02 10.33
C MET A 1 -6.03 10.56 9.76
N THR A 2 -5.45 11.28 8.82
CA THR A 2 -4.12 10.98 8.25
C THR A 2 -3.07 10.76 9.33
N TYR A 3 -2.92 11.69 10.27
CA TYR A 3 -1.97 11.53 11.38
C TYR A 3 -2.29 10.36 12.31
N LEU A 4 -3.57 10.02 12.49
CA LEU A 4 -3.96 8.86 13.31
C LEU A 4 -3.55 7.55 12.63
N ILE A 5 -3.74 7.44 11.32
CA ILE A 5 -3.30 6.27 10.55
C ILE A 5 -1.76 6.16 10.55
N ILE A 6 -1.04 7.29 10.40
CA ILE A 6 0.43 7.31 10.53
C ILE A 6 0.83 6.81 11.93
N ALA A 7 0.21 7.33 12.98
CA ALA A 7 0.50 6.91 14.35
C ALA A 7 0.21 5.41 14.57
N ALA A 8 -0.88 4.89 13.99
CA ALA A 8 -1.20 3.46 14.06
C ALA A 8 -0.12 2.60 13.37
N ASN A 9 0.36 3.00 12.19
CA ASN A 9 1.46 2.30 11.50
C ASN A 9 2.76 2.33 12.30
N LEU A 10 3.11 3.49 12.87
CA LEU A 10 4.27 3.62 13.75
C LEU A 10 4.13 2.75 15.00
N PHE A 11 2.94 2.74 15.64
CA PHE A 11 2.66 1.89 16.80
C PHE A 11 2.86 0.41 16.47
N VAL A 12 2.30 -0.07 15.34
CA VAL A 12 2.46 -1.45 14.90
C VAL A 12 3.95 -1.76 14.64
N TRP A 13 4.66 -0.86 13.97
CA TRP A 13 6.09 -1.02 13.69
C TRP A 13 6.93 -1.16 14.96
N PHE A 14 6.73 -0.26 15.93
CA PHE A 14 7.53 -0.28 17.15
C PHE A 14 7.13 -1.41 18.10
N TYR A 15 5.84 -1.66 18.27
CA TYR A 15 5.34 -2.57 19.28
C TYR A 15 5.25 -4.02 18.79
N PHE A 16 4.69 -4.25 17.61
CA PHE A 16 4.48 -5.60 17.08
C PHE A 16 5.66 -6.09 16.23
N GLN A 17 6.33 -5.21 15.50
CA GLN A 17 7.42 -5.58 14.59
C GLN A 17 8.81 -5.29 15.16
N GLY A 18 8.91 -4.88 16.44
CA GLY A 18 10.16 -4.66 17.15
C GLY A 18 11.05 -3.59 16.53
N ALA A 19 10.46 -2.60 15.85
CA ALA A 19 11.15 -1.56 15.11
C ALA A 19 12.14 -2.10 14.04
N GLY A 20 11.93 -3.34 13.57
CA GLY A 20 12.88 -4.01 12.68
C GLY A 20 14.26 -4.29 13.27
N MET A 21 14.44 -4.15 14.60
CA MET A 21 15.70 -4.43 15.30
C MET A 21 15.82 -5.90 15.68
N ASN A 22 14.70 -6.61 15.77
CA ASN A 22 14.65 -8.04 16.02
C ASN A 22 14.12 -8.72 14.74
N GLU A 23 15.02 -9.33 14.00
CA GLU A 23 14.73 -9.98 12.73
C GLU A 23 13.73 -11.13 12.88
N ALA A 24 13.82 -11.92 13.93
CA ALA A 24 12.90 -13.01 14.19
C ALA A 24 11.47 -12.49 14.47
N GLN A 25 11.33 -11.40 15.24
CA GLN A 25 10.03 -10.77 15.50
C GLN A 25 9.44 -10.14 14.24
N LEU A 26 10.27 -9.47 13.43
CA LEU A 26 9.86 -8.91 12.15
C LEU A 26 9.40 -10.02 11.21
N ALA A 27 10.20 -11.07 11.04
CA ALA A 27 9.86 -12.23 10.21
C ALA A 27 8.56 -12.89 10.67
N ALA A 28 8.40 -13.16 11.95
CA ALA A 28 7.19 -13.75 12.51
C ALA A 28 5.95 -12.88 12.22
N SER A 29 6.06 -11.54 12.35
CA SER A 29 4.95 -10.63 12.06
C SER A 29 4.58 -10.64 10.58
N VAL A 30 5.56 -10.67 9.69
CA VAL A 30 5.34 -10.71 8.24
C VAL A 30 4.76 -12.05 7.80
N CYS A 31 5.27 -13.17 8.32
CA CYS A 31 4.76 -14.50 7.95
C CYS A 31 3.34 -14.75 8.46
N ASN A 32 3.05 -14.42 9.72
CA ASN A 32 1.79 -14.81 10.36
C ASN A 32 0.64 -13.80 10.15
N LEU A 33 0.98 -12.54 9.88
CA LEU A 33 -0.01 -11.45 9.77
C LEU A 33 -0.02 -10.76 8.40
N GLY A 34 0.97 -11.03 7.56
CA GLY A 34 0.99 -10.60 6.16
C GLY A 34 -0.09 -11.29 5.33
N LEU A 35 -0.51 -10.66 4.27
CA LEU A 35 -1.42 -11.24 3.30
C LEU A 35 -0.66 -12.24 2.42
N VAL A 36 -0.97 -13.53 2.51
CA VAL A 36 -0.47 -14.58 1.62
C VAL A 36 -1.62 -15.05 0.72
N PRO A 37 -1.66 -14.62 -0.56
CA PRO A 37 -2.75 -14.98 -1.47
C PRO A 37 -2.99 -16.48 -1.56
N GLY A 38 -1.93 -17.26 -1.70
CA GLY A 38 -2.00 -18.70 -1.88
C GLY A 38 -2.49 -19.48 -0.66
N GLU A 39 -2.38 -18.94 0.54
CA GLU A 39 -2.99 -19.49 1.74
C GLU A 39 -4.49 -19.20 1.76
N LEU A 40 -4.88 -17.92 1.55
CA LEU A 40 -6.30 -17.55 1.53
C LEU A 40 -7.12 -18.28 0.48
N THR A 41 -6.52 -18.61 -0.65
CA THR A 41 -7.17 -19.32 -1.75
C THR A 41 -7.01 -20.85 -1.68
N HIS A 42 -6.19 -21.36 -0.76
CA HIS A 42 -5.78 -22.76 -0.65
C HIS A 42 -5.06 -23.32 -1.89
N ILE A 43 -4.46 -22.45 -2.72
CA ILE A 43 -3.77 -22.87 -3.96
C ILE A 43 -2.27 -23.08 -3.72
N ALA A 44 -1.65 -22.36 -2.77
CA ALA A 44 -0.24 -22.54 -2.46
C ALA A 44 0.04 -23.95 -1.91
N ARG A 45 1.18 -24.51 -2.31
CA ARG A 45 1.62 -25.82 -1.83
C ARG A 45 2.11 -25.72 -0.39
N ILE A 46 1.58 -26.55 0.48
CA ILE A 46 2.07 -26.70 1.85
C ILE A 46 3.55 -27.09 1.82
N GLY A 47 4.34 -26.46 2.70
CA GLY A 47 5.78 -26.64 2.76
C GLY A 47 6.57 -25.75 1.79
N THR A 48 5.91 -24.90 0.99
CA THR A 48 6.60 -23.90 0.17
C THR A 48 7.24 -22.87 1.08
N ALA A 49 8.55 -22.72 1.00
CA ALA A 49 9.32 -21.76 1.78
C ALA A 49 9.65 -20.53 0.94
N VAL A 50 9.38 -19.34 1.48
CA VAL A 50 9.73 -18.04 0.90
C VAL A 50 10.83 -17.41 1.74
N PRO A 51 12.08 -17.32 1.24
CA PRO A 51 13.18 -16.74 1.98
C PRO A 51 12.94 -15.26 2.31
N LEU A 52 13.25 -14.86 3.53
CA LEU A 52 13.20 -13.46 3.99
C LEU A 52 14.61 -12.84 4.16
N GLY A 53 15.67 -13.60 3.99
CA GLY A 53 17.04 -13.27 4.32
C GLY A 53 17.52 -13.91 5.61
N ASP A 54 18.81 -13.85 5.87
CA ASP A 54 19.49 -14.31 7.12
C ASP A 54 19.08 -15.71 7.61
N GLY A 55 18.81 -16.62 6.65
CA GLY A 55 18.42 -18.01 6.94
C GLY A 55 16.97 -18.19 7.41
N MET A 56 16.15 -17.13 7.43
CA MET A 56 14.73 -17.19 7.76
C MET A 56 13.87 -17.34 6.52
N ALA A 57 12.72 -17.99 6.66
CA ALA A 57 11.73 -18.13 5.59
C ALA A 57 10.31 -18.20 6.17
N CYS A 58 9.35 -17.66 5.44
CA CYS A 58 7.95 -17.95 5.67
C CYS A 58 7.62 -19.29 4.99
N VAL A 59 6.92 -20.16 5.70
CA VAL A 59 6.53 -21.47 5.17
C VAL A 59 5.03 -21.57 5.14
N VAL A 60 4.48 -21.90 3.98
CA VAL A 60 3.06 -22.22 3.84
C VAL A 60 2.75 -23.47 4.63
N ASP A 61 1.89 -23.38 5.63
CA ASP A 61 1.58 -24.47 6.55
C ASP A 61 0.10 -24.84 6.57
N ARG A 62 -0.33 -25.59 7.59
CA ARG A 62 -1.71 -26.03 7.81
C ARG A 62 -2.41 -25.29 8.94
N GLU A 63 -1.80 -24.23 9.46
CA GLU A 63 -2.45 -23.46 10.51
C GLU A 63 -3.76 -22.81 10.02
N PRO A 64 -4.70 -22.54 10.93
CA PRO A 64 -5.95 -21.88 10.55
C PRO A 64 -5.68 -20.51 9.90
N ILE A 65 -6.20 -20.32 8.68
CA ILE A 65 -5.99 -19.10 7.91
C ILE A 65 -6.63 -17.91 8.62
N ASN A 66 -5.85 -16.88 8.82
CA ASN A 66 -6.36 -15.63 9.34
C ASN A 66 -6.99 -14.80 8.19
N VAL A 67 -8.31 -14.89 8.05
CA VAL A 67 -9.06 -14.15 7.03
C VAL A 67 -9.01 -12.63 7.17
N LEU A 68 -8.45 -12.11 8.28
CA LEU A 68 -8.27 -10.68 8.50
C LEU A 68 -6.92 -10.17 7.96
N THR A 69 -6.04 -11.03 7.45
CA THR A 69 -4.73 -10.64 6.90
C THR A 69 -4.82 -9.56 5.80
N PRO A 70 -5.85 -9.51 4.92
CA PRO A 70 -5.99 -8.41 3.97
C PRO A 70 -6.12 -7.03 4.62
N PHE A 71 -6.69 -6.97 5.83
CA PHE A 71 -6.82 -5.75 6.61
C PHE A 71 -5.59 -5.50 7.49
N ILE A 72 -5.11 -6.52 8.21
CA ILE A 72 -3.99 -6.39 9.15
C ILE A 72 -2.71 -6.01 8.41
N SER A 73 -2.47 -6.61 7.24
CA SER A 73 -1.29 -6.36 6.41
C SER A 73 -1.11 -4.89 6.01
N LEU A 74 -2.20 -4.11 5.98
CA LEU A 74 -2.14 -2.67 5.69
C LEU A 74 -1.32 -1.86 6.72
N PHE A 75 -1.08 -2.41 7.90
CA PHE A 75 -0.35 -1.74 8.98
C PHE A 75 1.05 -2.32 9.21
N LEU A 76 1.40 -3.40 8.52
CA LEU A 76 2.70 -4.05 8.64
C LEU A 76 3.68 -3.49 7.61
N HIS A 77 4.97 -3.53 7.94
CA HIS A 77 6.03 -3.11 7.02
C HIS A 77 7.21 -4.08 7.07
N GLY A 78 7.87 -4.28 5.92
CA GLY A 78 9.01 -5.20 5.82
C GLY A 78 10.36 -4.56 6.15
N SER A 79 10.44 -3.21 6.22
CA SER A 79 11.68 -2.50 6.51
C SER A 79 11.43 -1.04 6.89
N TRP A 80 12.44 -0.38 7.46
CA TRP A 80 12.40 1.06 7.73
C TRP A 80 12.16 1.89 6.47
N MET A 81 12.83 1.56 5.36
CA MET A 81 12.62 2.29 4.08
C MET A 81 11.21 2.13 3.56
N HIS A 82 10.61 0.95 3.73
CA HIS A 82 9.23 0.68 3.36
C HIS A 82 8.26 1.51 4.21
N LEU A 83 8.44 1.53 5.53
CA LEU A 83 7.63 2.36 6.44
C LEU A 83 7.77 3.86 6.12
N ILE A 84 9.02 4.36 6.06
CA ILE A 84 9.27 5.80 5.82
C ILE A 84 8.69 6.23 4.48
N GLY A 85 8.89 5.44 3.43
CA GLY A 85 8.32 5.70 2.12
C GLY A 85 6.80 5.80 2.16
N ASN A 86 6.13 4.83 2.76
CA ASN A 86 4.67 4.83 2.93
C ASN A 86 4.19 6.06 3.71
N MET A 87 4.80 6.36 4.86
CA MET A 87 4.38 7.49 5.69
C MET A 87 4.63 8.83 5.01
N LEU A 88 5.73 8.96 4.25
CA LEU A 88 6.02 10.16 3.49
C LEU A 88 4.98 10.42 2.39
N TYR A 89 4.70 9.41 1.56
CA TYR A 89 3.69 9.55 0.51
C TYR A 89 2.30 9.80 1.11
N PHE A 90 1.97 9.11 2.18
CA PHE A 90 0.71 9.31 2.88
C PHE A 90 0.58 10.71 3.49
N TRP A 91 1.65 11.23 4.08
CA TRP A 91 1.68 12.60 4.60
C TRP A 91 1.52 13.66 3.51
N VAL A 92 2.19 13.46 2.36
CA VAL A 92 2.13 14.42 1.23
C VAL A 92 0.75 14.48 0.59
N PHE A 93 0.12 13.33 0.36
CA PHE A 93 -1.14 13.25 -0.39
C PHE A 93 -2.38 13.12 0.50
N GLY A 94 -2.26 12.47 1.65
CA GLY A 94 -3.38 12.09 2.51
C GLY A 94 -4.14 13.27 3.10
N ASN A 95 -3.42 14.26 3.64
CA ASN A 95 -4.06 15.42 4.27
C ASN A 95 -5.03 16.15 3.31
N ASN A 96 -4.63 16.34 2.06
CA ASN A 96 -5.46 17.04 1.07
C ASN A 96 -6.73 16.25 0.72
N ILE A 97 -6.63 14.93 0.65
CA ILE A 97 -7.78 14.06 0.37
C ILE A 97 -8.70 13.99 1.60
N GLU A 98 -8.13 13.86 2.79
CA GLU A 98 -8.91 13.94 4.04
C GLU A 98 -9.72 15.22 4.12
N ASP A 99 -9.08 16.37 3.84
CA ASP A 99 -9.77 17.67 3.86
C ASP A 99 -10.87 17.79 2.81
N SER A 100 -10.83 16.99 1.74
CA SER A 100 -11.85 16.99 0.69
C SER A 100 -13.04 16.09 1.03
N MET A 101 -12.83 15.09 1.86
CA MET A 101 -13.84 14.08 2.23
C MET A 101 -14.39 14.32 3.64
N GLY A 102 -13.56 14.84 4.54
CA GLY A 102 -13.73 14.79 6.00
C GLY A 102 -13.26 13.47 6.59
N SER A 103 -12.79 13.50 7.85
CA SER A 103 -12.04 12.41 8.48
C SER A 103 -12.75 11.05 8.46
N GLY A 104 -14.08 11.01 8.73
CA GLY A 104 -14.81 9.75 8.76
C GLY A 104 -14.91 9.08 7.37
N ARG A 105 -15.26 9.86 6.34
CA ARG A 105 -15.32 9.34 4.96
C ARG A 105 -13.93 8.95 4.46
N PHE A 106 -12.91 9.72 4.81
CA PHE A 106 -11.53 9.42 4.44
C PHE A 106 -11.05 8.09 5.02
N LEU A 107 -11.38 7.78 6.29
CA LEU A 107 -11.03 6.49 6.88
C LEU A 107 -11.66 5.33 6.12
N ILE A 108 -12.96 5.42 5.83
CA ILE A 108 -13.67 4.37 5.06
C ILE A 108 -13.07 4.24 3.66
N PHE A 109 -12.82 5.36 2.99
CA PHE A 109 -12.18 5.39 1.67
C PHE A 109 -10.81 4.71 1.68
N TYR A 110 -9.96 5.03 2.66
CA TYR A 110 -8.63 4.45 2.83
C TYR A 110 -8.70 2.93 3.00
N ILE A 111 -9.58 2.44 3.89
CA ILE A 111 -9.76 1.01 4.13
C ILE A 111 -10.28 0.31 2.87
N LEU A 112 -11.27 0.87 2.19
CA LEU A 112 -11.81 0.28 0.96
C LEU A 112 -10.76 0.20 -0.15
N CYS A 113 -9.95 1.24 -0.33
CA CYS A 113 -8.84 1.20 -1.28
C CYS A 113 -7.81 0.13 -0.93
N GLY A 114 -7.49 -0.04 0.36
CA GLY A 114 -6.56 -1.07 0.83
C GLY A 114 -7.09 -2.49 0.62
N LEU A 115 -8.36 -2.74 0.95
CA LEU A 115 -8.99 -4.04 0.73
C LEU A 115 -9.14 -4.37 -0.77
N ALA A 116 -9.49 -3.38 -1.60
CA ALA A 116 -9.54 -3.55 -3.04
C ALA A 116 -8.15 -3.82 -3.65
N ALA A 117 -7.11 -3.18 -3.12
CA ALA A 117 -5.72 -3.46 -3.48
C ALA A 117 -5.34 -4.92 -3.17
N SER A 118 -5.66 -5.39 -1.96
CA SER A 118 -5.46 -6.79 -1.57
C SER A 118 -6.23 -7.74 -2.47
N ALA A 119 -7.50 -7.44 -2.77
CA ALA A 119 -8.32 -8.25 -3.67
C ALA A 119 -7.73 -8.30 -5.09
N ALA A 120 -7.26 -7.19 -5.64
CA ALA A 120 -6.63 -7.15 -6.95
C ALA A 120 -5.37 -8.03 -7.01
N HIS A 121 -4.54 -8.00 -5.96
CA HIS A 121 -3.36 -8.85 -5.85
C HIS A 121 -3.73 -10.34 -5.77
N ILE A 122 -4.70 -10.71 -4.94
CA ILE A 122 -5.20 -12.09 -4.82
C ILE A 122 -5.76 -12.58 -6.16
N LEU A 123 -6.54 -11.76 -6.87
CA LEU A 123 -7.17 -12.15 -8.14
C LEU A 123 -6.14 -12.42 -9.24
N VAL A 124 -5.04 -11.67 -9.27
CA VAL A 124 -4.02 -11.85 -10.30
C VAL A 124 -3.01 -12.95 -9.93
N GLN A 125 -2.70 -13.08 -8.63
CA GLN A 125 -1.72 -14.05 -8.14
C GLN A 125 -2.32 -14.96 -7.03
N PRO A 126 -3.38 -15.71 -7.31
CA PRO A 126 -4.10 -16.47 -6.29
C PRO A 126 -3.25 -17.55 -5.63
N GLY A 127 -2.22 -18.07 -6.30
CA GLY A 127 -1.33 -19.10 -5.77
C GLY A 127 -0.02 -18.58 -5.17
N SER A 128 0.16 -17.25 -5.03
CA SER A 128 1.40 -16.69 -4.50
C SER A 128 1.63 -17.07 -3.05
N PRO A 129 2.76 -17.70 -2.71
CA PRO A 129 3.13 -18.00 -1.33
C PRO A 129 3.81 -16.80 -0.63
N VAL A 130 4.02 -15.70 -1.34
CA VAL A 130 4.78 -14.55 -0.84
C VAL A 130 3.90 -13.68 0.05
N PRO A 131 4.28 -13.45 1.32
CA PRO A 131 3.55 -12.55 2.19
C PRO A 131 3.66 -11.10 1.69
N THR A 132 2.53 -10.43 1.63
CA THR A 132 2.40 -9.04 1.22
C THR A 132 2.03 -8.19 2.42
N VAL A 133 2.76 -7.10 2.63
CA VAL A 133 2.56 -6.15 3.73
C VAL A 133 2.71 -4.71 3.24
N GLY A 134 2.05 -3.78 3.89
CA GLY A 134 2.22 -2.35 3.67
C GLY A 134 0.94 -1.58 3.42
N ALA A 135 0.95 -0.33 3.87
CA ALA A 135 -0.11 0.65 3.63
C ALA A 135 -0.23 1.08 2.15
N SER A 136 0.75 0.69 1.32
CA SER A 136 0.96 1.24 -0.02
C SER A 136 -0.21 1.04 -0.98
N GLY A 137 -0.95 -0.06 -0.87
CA GLY A 137 -2.15 -0.28 -1.66
C GLY A 137 -3.25 0.75 -1.38
N ALA A 138 -3.51 1.04 -0.09
CA ALA A 138 -4.46 2.08 0.32
C ALA A 138 -3.95 3.49 -0.04
N ILE A 139 -2.65 3.74 0.15
CA ILE A 139 -1.99 5.01 -0.24
C ILE A 139 -2.07 5.23 -1.75
N SER A 140 -1.94 4.18 -2.54
CA SER A 140 -2.14 4.24 -4.00
C SER A 140 -3.54 4.73 -4.35
N GLY A 141 -4.57 4.29 -3.61
CA GLY A 141 -5.93 4.80 -3.75
C GLY A 141 -6.04 6.29 -3.42
N VAL A 142 -5.37 6.74 -2.36
CA VAL A 142 -5.28 8.17 -2.03
C VAL A 142 -4.60 8.96 -3.16
N MET A 143 -3.55 8.42 -3.77
CA MET A 143 -2.86 9.02 -4.91
C MET A 143 -3.75 9.07 -6.15
N GLY A 144 -4.54 8.02 -6.41
CA GLY A 144 -5.56 8.00 -7.47
C GLY A 144 -6.62 9.09 -7.28
N ALA A 145 -7.14 9.24 -6.06
CA ALA A 145 -8.06 10.32 -5.71
C ALA A 145 -7.41 11.72 -5.89
N TYR A 146 -6.15 11.86 -5.52
CA TYR A 146 -5.39 13.10 -5.67
C TYR A 146 -5.26 13.51 -7.13
N LEU A 147 -5.04 12.56 -8.03
CA LEU A 147 -4.97 12.82 -9.47
C LEU A 147 -6.25 13.47 -10.02
N ILE A 148 -7.41 13.09 -9.49
CA ILE A 148 -8.70 13.65 -9.90
C ILE A 148 -8.97 15.02 -9.27
N LEU A 149 -8.69 15.17 -7.96
CA LEU A 149 -9.06 16.37 -7.23
C LEU A 149 -8.03 17.50 -7.34
N TYR A 150 -6.75 17.15 -7.48
CA TYR A 150 -5.63 18.11 -7.37
C TYR A 150 -4.57 17.95 -8.48
N PRO A 151 -4.92 17.72 -9.76
CA PRO A 151 -3.93 17.40 -10.80
C PRO A 151 -2.91 18.53 -11.04
N SER A 152 -3.31 19.77 -10.86
CA SER A 152 -2.49 20.95 -11.16
C SER A 152 -1.64 21.46 -9.99
N ILE A 153 -1.85 20.91 -8.79
CA ILE A 153 -1.06 21.30 -7.62
C ILE A 153 0.41 20.91 -7.85
N ARG A 154 1.32 21.78 -7.44
CA ARG A 154 2.74 21.53 -7.56
C ARG A 154 3.26 20.79 -6.33
N VAL A 155 3.79 19.58 -6.54
CA VAL A 155 4.47 18.79 -5.52
C VAL A 155 5.95 19.14 -5.53
N ARG A 156 6.50 19.39 -4.34
CA ARG A 156 7.93 19.60 -4.18
C ARG A 156 8.64 18.25 -4.22
N MET A 157 9.51 18.09 -5.21
CA MET A 157 10.33 16.90 -5.38
C MET A 157 11.77 17.21 -4.95
N PHE A 158 12.34 16.30 -4.17
CA PHE A 158 13.76 16.36 -3.81
C PHE A 158 14.51 15.30 -4.59
N PHE A 159 15.48 15.74 -5.35
CA PHE A 159 16.41 14.86 -6.06
C PHE A 159 17.83 15.04 -5.49
N PRO A 160 18.39 14.04 -4.81
CA PRO A 160 19.73 14.14 -4.26
C PRO A 160 20.77 14.46 -5.36
N PRO A 161 21.82 15.23 -5.07
CA PRO A 161 22.16 15.72 -3.75
C PRO A 161 21.56 17.09 -3.39
N PHE A 162 21.07 17.94 -4.33
CA PHE A 162 20.71 19.32 -4.01
C PHE A 162 19.61 19.95 -4.85
N PHE A 163 18.90 19.18 -5.67
CA PHE A 163 17.89 19.75 -6.55
C PHE A 163 16.48 19.64 -5.94
N LEU A 164 15.92 20.82 -5.62
CA LEU A 164 14.51 20.96 -5.27
C LEU A 164 13.79 21.56 -6.47
N PHE A 165 12.83 20.86 -7.00
CA PHE A 165 12.00 21.37 -8.07
C PHE A 165 10.53 21.08 -7.83
N HIS A 166 9.66 21.81 -8.49
CA HIS A 166 8.22 21.68 -8.35
C HIS A 166 7.65 21.10 -9.63
N ILE A 167 7.00 19.95 -9.52
CA ILE A 167 6.33 19.28 -10.64
C ILE A 167 4.82 19.25 -10.35
N ARG A 168 4.00 19.36 -11.39
CA ARG A 168 2.56 19.17 -11.26
C ARG A 168 2.25 17.74 -10.80
N ALA A 169 1.31 17.59 -9.86
CA ALA A 169 0.98 16.31 -9.27
C ALA A 169 0.61 15.24 -10.31
N TRP A 170 -0.14 15.61 -11.37
CA TRP A 170 -0.51 14.66 -12.41
C TRP A 170 0.70 14.01 -13.10
N VAL A 171 1.78 14.75 -13.30
CA VAL A 171 3.01 14.19 -13.92
C VAL A 171 3.62 13.12 -13.01
N VAL A 172 3.79 13.45 -11.73
CA VAL A 172 4.37 12.54 -10.73
C VAL A 172 3.50 11.29 -10.58
N LEU A 173 2.18 11.47 -10.46
CA LEU A 173 1.24 10.38 -10.20
C LEU A 173 1.07 9.44 -11.40
N ILE A 174 0.99 9.99 -12.61
CA ILE A 174 0.91 9.18 -13.84
C ILE A 174 2.23 8.42 -14.06
N TRP A 175 3.37 9.10 -13.87
CA TRP A 175 4.67 8.44 -13.97
C TRP A 175 4.79 7.29 -12.96
N TRP A 176 4.46 7.55 -11.70
CA TRP A 176 4.48 6.53 -10.66
C TRP A 176 3.56 5.36 -11.01
N PHE A 177 2.32 5.63 -11.43
CA PHE A 177 1.38 4.59 -11.83
C PHE A 177 1.86 3.78 -13.04
N ALA A 178 2.41 4.45 -14.04
CA ALA A 178 2.98 3.77 -15.21
C ALA A 178 4.12 2.81 -14.82
N THR A 179 5.00 3.22 -13.89
CA THR A 179 6.05 2.32 -13.39
C THR A 179 5.48 1.11 -12.64
N GLN A 180 4.42 1.29 -11.84
CA GLN A 180 3.75 0.16 -11.18
C GLN A 180 3.16 -0.81 -12.20
N LEU A 181 2.44 -0.30 -13.19
CA LEU A 181 1.82 -1.11 -14.23
C LEU A 181 2.86 -1.87 -15.06
N LEU A 182 3.92 -1.20 -15.51
CA LEU A 182 5.00 -1.83 -16.26
C LEU A 182 5.72 -2.92 -15.45
N SER A 183 5.90 -2.72 -14.16
CA SER A 183 6.51 -3.70 -13.26
C SER A 183 5.57 -4.87 -12.94
N ALA A 184 4.26 -4.66 -13.00
CA ALA A 184 3.25 -5.68 -12.77
C ALA A 184 3.04 -6.62 -13.97
N LEU A 185 3.27 -6.15 -15.21
CA LEU A 185 3.02 -6.94 -16.43
C LEU A 185 3.81 -8.26 -16.51
N PRO A 186 5.12 -8.33 -16.17
CA PRO A 186 5.85 -9.58 -16.16
C PRO A 186 5.28 -10.64 -15.21
N GLU A 187 4.69 -10.21 -14.10
CA GLU A 187 4.09 -11.11 -13.10
C GLU A 187 2.91 -11.92 -13.67
N MET A 188 2.19 -11.38 -14.67
CA MET A 188 1.08 -12.08 -15.33
C MET A 188 1.54 -13.25 -16.20
N ASN A 189 2.74 -13.18 -16.76
CA ASN A 189 3.26 -14.17 -17.72
C ASN A 189 4.15 -15.23 -17.05
N SER A 190 4.60 -15.00 -15.84
CA SER A 190 5.45 -15.94 -15.12
C SER A 190 4.60 -16.99 -14.42
N MET A 191 4.65 -18.25 -14.90
CA MET A 191 4.11 -19.42 -14.18
C MET A 191 4.89 -19.73 -12.89
N ARG A 192 5.93 -18.99 -12.60
CA ARG A 192 6.68 -19.03 -11.34
C ARG A 192 6.46 -17.68 -10.65
N PRO A 193 5.90 -17.65 -9.45
CA PRO A 193 5.95 -16.48 -8.61
C PRO A 193 7.43 -16.28 -8.27
N GLU A 194 8.13 -15.52 -9.11
CA GLU A 194 9.48 -15.14 -8.75
C GLU A 194 9.40 -14.25 -7.53
N ILE A 195 10.18 -14.61 -6.53
CA ILE A 195 10.46 -13.85 -5.30
C ILE A 195 11.25 -12.59 -5.71
N SER A 196 10.73 -11.83 -6.68
CA SER A 196 11.58 -10.94 -7.46
C SER A 196 11.68 -9.52 -6.93
N SER A 197 10.83 -9.01 -6.08
CA SER A 197 11.00 -7.65 -5.56
C SER A 197 10.41 -7.37 -4.19
N GLY A 198 9.62 -8.27 -3.64
CA GLY A 198 8.88 -8.01 -2.39
C GLY A 198 7.81 -6.91 -2.51
N VAL A 199 7.53 -6.41 -3.71
CA VAL A 199 6.55 -5.36 -3.97
C VAL A 199 5.35 -5.94 -4.70
N ALA A 200 4.17 -5.80 -4.12
CA ALA A 200 2.91 -6.22 -4.73
C ALA A 200 2.39 -5.17 -5.72
N PHE A 201 2.93 -5.13 -6.93
CA PHE A 201 2.57 -4.13 -7.94
C PHE A 201 1.07 -4.13 -8.26
N TRP A 202 0.45 -5.31 -8.33
CA TRP A 202 -1.00 -5.43 -8.58
C TRP A 202 -1.85 -4.84 -7.46
N ALA A 203 -1.39 -4.89 -6.21
CA ALA A 203 -2.04 -4.18 -5.12
C ALA A 203 -1.99 -2.66 -5.34
N HIS A 204 -0.87 -2.12 -5.80
CA HIS A 204 -0.75 -0.69 -6.12
C HIS A 204 -1.67 -0.29 -7.27
N VAL A 205 -1.71 -1.07 -8.34
CA VAL A 205 -2.61 -0.82 -9.49
C VAL A 205 -4.07 -0.88 -9.05
N GLY A 206 -4.47 -1.92 -8.31
CA GLY A 206 -5.84 -2.09 -7.81
C GLY A 206 -6.27 -0.96 -6.89
N GLY A 207 -5.41 -0.57 -5.93
CA GLY A 207 -5.67 0.55 -5.04
C GLY A 207 -5.84 1.87 -5.78
N PHE A 208 -4.91 2.19 -6.70
CA PHE A 208 -4.95 3.43 -7.48
C PHE A 208 -6.23 3.55 -8.31
N VAL A 209 -6.59 2.50 -9.05
CA VAL A 209 -7.81 2.46 -9.85
C VAL A 209 -9.05 2.60 -8.97
N THR A 210 -9.08 1.91 -7.83
CA THR A 210 -10.19 2.05 -6.86
C THR A 210 -10.31 3.48 -6.37
N GLY A 211 -9.20 4.13 -6.06
CA GLY A 211 -9.20 5.55 -5.64
C GLY A 211 -9.76 6.49 -6.71
N LEU A 212 -9.37 6.29 -7.99
CA LEU A 212 -9.93 7.04 -9.12
C LEU A 212 -11.46 6.89 -9.21
N LEU A 213 -11.96 5.67 -9.03
CA LEU A 213 -13.39 5.37 -9.19
C LEU A 213 -14.23 5.88 -8.01
N LEU A 214 -13.72 5.73 -6.79
CA LEU A 214 -14.48 6.05 -5.58
C LEU A 214 -14.42 7.51 -5.16
N VAL A 215 -13.43 8.29 -5.62
CA VAL A 215 -13.21 9.65 -5.11
C VAL A 215 -14.45 10.53 -5.19
N LYS A 216 -15.20 10.46 -6.29
CA LYS A 216 -16.40 11.28 -6.50
C LYS A 216 -17.57 10.91 -5.59
N ILE A 217 -17.61 9.68 -5.10
CA ILE A 217 -18.61 9.20 -4.13
C ILE A 217 -18.25 9.71 -2.73
N PHE A 218 -16.97 9.76 -2.42
CA PHE A 218 -16.47 10.09 -1.08
C PHE A 218 -16.19 11.58 -0.88
N GLU A 219 -15.94 12.36 -1.94
CA GLU A 219 -15.73 13.79 -1.80
C GLU A 219 -16.95 14.50 -1.18
N ASN A 220 -16.68 15.54 -0.41
CA ASN A 220 -17.73 16.43 0.09
C ASN A 220 -17.67 17.74 -0.69
N PRO A 221 -18.66 18.03 -1.57
CA PRO A 221 -18.64 19.22 -2.42
C PRO A 221 -18.51 20.52 -1.62
N ARG A 222 -19.04 20.56 -0.39
CA ARG A 222 -18.95 21.75 0.48
C ARG A 222 -17.52 21.99 0.98
N LEU A 223 -16.75 20.93 1.21
CA LEU A 223 -15.36 21.04 1.65
C LEU A 223 -14.43 21.38 0.47
N VAL A 224 -14.68 20.79 -0.70
CA VAL A 224 -13.93 21.09 -1.93
C VAL A 224 -14.14 22.55 -2.35
N ALA A 225 -15.38 23.06 -2.34
CA ALA A 225 -15.70 24.42 -2.69
C ALA A 225 -15.04 25.48 -1.77
N ARG A 226 -14.89 25.20 -0.47
CA ARG A 226 -14.21 26.10 0.47
C ARG A 226 -12.74 26.32 0.15
N ARG A 227 -12.08 25.37 -0.49
CA ARG A 227 -10.65 25.44 -0.84
C ARG A 227 -10.38 26.24 -2.12
N SER A 228 -11.29 26.20 -3.09
CA SER A 228 -11.17 27.00 -4.31
C SER A 228 -11.21 28.52 -4.07
N VAL A 229 -11.55 28.93 -2.85
CA VAL A 229 -11.58 30.36 -2.42
C VAL A 229 -10.27 30.78 -1.75
N VAL A 230 -9.37 29.85 -1.42
CA VAL A 230 -8.15 30.09 -0.61
C VAL A 230 -6.85 29.93 -1.42
N VAL A 231 -6.93 29.61 -2.71
CA VAL A 231 -5.75 29.44 -3.61
C VAL A 231 -5.56 30.63 -4.53
#